data_9bba9e5464cc0111a4f174b7afc93fff
#
_entry.id   9bba9e5464cc0111a4f174b7afc93fff
#
_cell.length_a   1.000
_cell.length_b   1.000
_cell.length_c   1.000
_cell.angle_alpha   90.00
_cell.angle_beta   90.00
_cell.angle_gamma   90.00
#
_symmetry.space_group_name_H-M   'P 1'
#
loop_
_entity.id
_entity.type
_entity.pdbx_description
1 polymer ?
#
loop_
_entity_poly.entity_id
_entity_poly.type
_entity_poly.pdbx_seq_one_letter_code
_entity_poly.pdbx_strand_id
1 'polypeptide(L)'
;NLEAAEYYKKSGNSRKAAENYSKSSDGDEESFSSDDAFDKAYQCYYNAGMDQMNAASYDAAIDAFNNAGSYKDASDKVIECTYKKAEALITAKKYDDAISILSTIEEYSDSQTLLAKCYYNKASELLDRGKYDDAYDMYMKSEFDDYKNKASECTYKKAEQYYKNKDYENAIKSYDKVDKDYKDCVAEKDKCYQALGAQAYKDKEYKKSVDYYEKVVKTDVSKKIANGKLAFANANKNAANETTMTYLGELRYNGNEKAQKLYSELVKWNIESFVNSSEKDLDKGSNSIKTKNGSDIYIHTSFGFDGDDSMKISGYVVYADGNKSDVITFSDPVVDGWSTWVKISGDSAPKGVTYLYLQNETTKKIIEVYPFTIK
;
A
#
# COMPACT_ATOMS: atom_id res chain seq x y z
N ASN A 1 50.37 0.52 -52.04
CA ASN A 1 49.51 0.95 -50.91
C ASN A 1 49.47 2.49 -50.86
N LEU A 2 50.59 3.19 -50.89
CA LEU A 2 50.67 4.66 -50.76
C LEU A 2 49.98 5.37 -51.91
N GLU A 3 50.23 4.98 -53.17
CA GLU A 3 49.58 5.56 -54.36
C GLU A 3 48.07 5.36 -54.32
N ALA A 4 47.60 4.18 -53.89
CA ALA A 4 46.19 3.91 -53.73
C ALA A 4 45.59 4.77 -52.60
N ALA A 5 46.31 4.97 -51.49
CA ALA A 5 45.90 5.84 -50.41
C ALA A 5 45.72 7.31 -50.85
N GLU A 6 46.70 7.84 -51.58
CA GLU A 6 46.63 9.21 -52.13
C GLU A 6 45.51 9.36 -53.18
N TYR A 7 45.28 8.32 -54.02
CA TYR A 7 44.17 8.29 -54.96
C TYR A 7 42.81 8.37 -54.21
N TYR A 8 42.60 7.51 -53.21
CA TYR A 8 41.34 7.51 -52.42
C TYR A 8 41.15 8.81 -51.63
N LYS A 9 42.22 9.41 -51.11
CA LYS A 9 42.20 10.71 -50.47
C LYS A 9 41.74 11.83 -51.43
N LYS A 10 42.31 11.86 -52.64
CA LYS A 10 41.93 12.82 -53.68
C LYS A 10 40.50 12.61 -54.18
N SER A 11 40.00 11.37 -54.17
CA SER A 11 38.63 11.05 -54.58
C SER A 11 37.61 11.24 -53.45
N GLY A 12 38.00 11.71 -52.28
CA GLY A 12 37.11 11.92 -51.12
C GLY A 12 36.72 10.65 -50.40
N ASN A 13 37.36 9.52 -50.67
CA ASN A 13 37.07 8.26 -49.97
C ASN A 13 38.03 8.07 -48.80
N SER A 14 37.79 8.84 -47.73
CA SER A 14 38.64 8.90 -46.54
C SER A 14 38.89 7.53 -45.90
N ARG A 15 37.90 6.65 -45.83
CA ARG A 15 38.05 5.32 -45.25
C ARG A 15 39.01 4.44 -46.01
N LYS A 16 38.85 4.35 -47.32
CA LYS A 16 39.76 3.55 -48.15
C LYS A 16 41.17 4.16 -48.18
N ALA A 17 41.29 5.50 -48.13
CA ALA A 17 42.56 6.15 -47.98
C ALA A 17 43.27 5.74 -46.71
N ALA A 18 42.58 5.77 -45.57
CA ALA A 18 43.08 5.34 -44.26
C ALA A 18 43.54 3.88 -44.25
N GLU A 19 42.72 2.96 -44.76
CA GLU A 19 43.06 1.53 -44.87
C GLU A 19 44.32 1.28 -45.69
N ASN A 20 44.55 2.07 -46.75
CA ASN A 20 45.75 1.95 -47.57
C ASN A 20 46.98 2.62 -46.96
N TYR A 21 46.81 3.72 -46.23
CA TYR A 21 47.92 4.30 -45.44
C TYR A 21 48.36 3.34 -44.32
N SER A 22 47.44 2.73 -43.58
CA SER A 22 47.79 1.76 -42.54
C SER A 22 48.52 0.54 -43.09
N LYS A 23 48.14 0.06 -44.28
CA LYS A 23 48.84 -1.07 -44.95
C LYS A 23 50.20 -0.66 -45.53
N SER A 24 50.48 0.61 -45.77
CA SER A 24 51.76 1.06 -46.27
C SER A 24 52.80 1.21 -45.17
N SER A 25 52.39 1.32 -43.90
CA SER A 25 53.28 1.31 -42.74
C SER A 25 53.97 -0.04 -42.49
N ASP A 26 53.37 -1.12 -43.00
CA ASP A 26 53.87 -2.51 -42.81
C ASP A 26 54.87 -2.93 -43.93
N GLY A 27 55.24 -2.09 -44.84
CA GLY A 27 56.09 -2.43 -46.01
C GLY A 27 57.45 -1.71 -46.04
N ASP A 28 58.47 -2.42 -46.57
CA ASP A 28 59.87 -2.00 -46.69
C ASP A 28 60.12 -0.85 -47.70
N GLU A 29 59.21 0.08 -47.89
CA GLU A 29 59.39 1.22 -48.80
C GLU A 29 60.23 2.35 -48.14
N GLU A 30 61.48 2.45 -48.52
CA GLU A 30 62.50 3.40 -47.99
C GLU A 30 62.17 4.91 -48.09
N SER A 31 60.99 5.31 -48.56
CA SER A 31 60.68 6.74 -48.83
C SER A 31 59.61 7.38 -47.90
N PHE A 32 59.06 6.64 -46.92
CA PHE A 32 58.06 7.17 -46.01
C PHE A 32 58.28 6.63 -44.59
N SER A 33 58.41 7.54 -43.63
CA SER A 33 58.48 7.04 -42.22
C SER A 33 57.20 6.39 -41.83
N SER A 34 57.28 5.28 -41.05
CA SER A 34 56.10 4.63 -40.52
C SER A 34 55.21 5.57 -39.75
N ASP A 35 55.78 6.52 -39.04
CA ASP A 35 55.09 7.55 -38.27
C ASP A 35 54.23 8.47 -39.15
N ASP A 36 54.79 8.94 -40.33
CA ASP A 36 54.04 9.75 -41.26
C ASP A 36 52.86 9.01 -41.92
N ALA A 37 53.01 7.71 -42.15
CA ALA A 37 51.94 6.87 -42.68
C ALA A 37 50.80 6.70 -41.66
N PHE A 38 51.13 6.48 -40.41
CA PHE A 38 50.12 6.40 -39.33
C PHE A 38 49.41 7.73 -39.12
N ASP A 39 50.13 8.84 -39.10
CA ASP A 39 49.50 10.17 -38.94
C ASP A 39 48.51 10.46 -40.08
N LYS A 40 48.86 10.11 -41.32
CA LYS A 40 47.97 10.26 -42.47
C LYS A 40 46.76 9.31 -42.38
N ALA A 41 46.97 8.09 -41.92
CA ALA A 41 45.89 7.12 -41.70
C ALA A 41 44.92 7.66 -40.64
N TYR A 42 45.40 8.12 -39.49
CA TYR A 42 44.58 8.70 -38.41
C TYR A 42 43.81 9.92 -38.91
N GLN A 43 44.43 10.83 -39.68
CA GLN A 43 43.75 11.95 -40.30
C GLN A 43 42.62 11.50 -41.24
N CYS A 44 42.86 10.45 -42.06
CA CYS A 44 41.83 9.94 -42.98
C CYS A 44 40.70 9.26 -42.24
N TYR A 45 40.98 8.49 -41.18
CA TYR A 45 39.95 7.92 -40.30
C TYR A 45 39.13 9.02 -39.62
N TYR A 46 39.76 10.07 -39.10
CA TYR A 46 39.07 11.21 -38.52
C TYR A 46 38.11 11.88 -39.53
N ASN A 47 38.60 12.15 -40.75
CA ASN A 47 37.75 12.73 -41.77
C ASN A 47 36.61 11.81 -42.19
N ALA A 48 36.85 10.48 -42.28
CA ALA A 48 35.79 9.51 -42.51
C ALA A 48 34.76 9.53 -41.39
N GLY A 49 35.20 9.67 -40.15
CA GLY A 49 34.29 9.82 -38.98
C GLY A 49 33.42 11.06 -39.09
N MET A 50 34.03 12.22 -39.49
CA MET A 50 33.26 13.45 -39.72
C MET A 50 32.23 13.31 -40.84
N ASP A 51 32.58 12.65 -41.95
CA ASP A 51 31.68 12.43 -43.08
C ASP A 51 30.49 11.54 -42.64
N GLN A 52 30.75 10.45 -41.91
CA GLN A 52 29.71 9.54 -41.37
C GLN A 52 28.82 10.22 -40.32
N MET A 53 29.41 11.04 -39.44
CA MET A 53 28.66 11.79 -38.43
C MET A 53 27.70 12.79 -39.12
N ASN A 54 28.15 13.51 -40.15
CA ASN A 54 27.31 14.41 -40.93
C ASN A 54 26.18 13.68 -41.67
N ALA A 55 26.41 12.42 -42.05
CA ALA A 55 25.43 11.55 -42.68
C ALA A 55 24.50 10.85 -41.65
N ALA A 56 24.61 11.19 -40.37
CA ALA A 56 23.91 10.56 -39.25
C ALA A 56 24.12 9.03 -39.14
N SER A 57 25.22 8.53 -39.72
CA SER A 57 25.63 7.12 -39.65
C SER A 57 26.54 6.92 -38.43
N TYR A 58 25.94 7.07 -37.22
CA TYR A 58 26.70 7.21 -35.95
C TYR A 58 27.57 6.00 -35.62
N ASP A 59 27.14 4.77 -35.91
CA ASP A 59 27.97 3.57 -35.68
C ASP A 59 29.23 3.58 -36.52
N ALA A 60 29.11 3.90 -37.82
CA ALA A 60 30.26 3.99 -38.71
C ALA A 60 31.17 5.18 -38.34
N ALA A 61 30.58 6.27 -37.81
CA ALA A 61 31.35 7.40 -37.32
C ALA A 61 32.19 7.02 -36.09
N ILE A 62 31.57 6.34 -35.11
CA ILE A 62 32.22 5.83 -33.89
C ILE A 62 33.40 4.91 -34.27
N ASP A 63 33.18 3.94 -35.17
CA ASP A 63 34.23 3.03 -35.65
C ASP A 63 35.40 3.82 -36.29
N ALA A 64 35.09 4.81 -37.12
CA ALA A 64 36.10 5.62 -37.77
C ALA A 64 36.91 6.49 -36.78
N PHE A 65 36.24 7.13 -35.81
CA PHE A 65 36.91 7.90 -34.78
C PHE A 65 37.76 7.04 -33.85
N ASN A 66 37.27 5.83 -33.49
CA ASN A 66 38.09 4.88 -32.74
C ASN A 66 39.36 4.48 -33.47
N ASN A 67 39.31 4.29 -34.81
CA ASN A 67 40.46 4.01 -35.62
C ASN A 67 41.40 5.25 -35.81
N ALA A 68 40.87 6.47 -35.61
CA ALA A 68 41.66 7.68 -35.58
C ALA A 68 42.47 7.83 -34.26
N GLY A 69 42.19 7.01 -33.27
CA GLY A 69 42.91 6.97 -31.98
C GLY A 69 42.92 8.31 -31.26
N SER A 70 44.12 8.79 -30.94
CA SER A 70 44.33 10.08 -30.26
C SER A 70 44.43 11.28 -31.21
N TYR A 71 44.09 11.10 -32.50
CA TYR A 71 44.19 12.22 -33.46
C TYR A 71 43.15 13.29 -33.16
N LYS A 72 43.61 14.51 -32.88
CA LYS A 72 42.78 15.65 -32.48
C LYS A 72 41.83 15.30 -31.31
N ASP A 73 40.55 15.57 -31.49
CA ASP A 73 39.45 15.33 -30.56
C ASP A 73 38.63 14.05 -30.91
N ALA A 74 39.29 13.06 -31.56
CA ALA A 74 38.56 11.85 -32.01
C ALA A 74 37.82 11.13 -30.85
N SER A 75 38.43 11.07 -29.67
CA SER A 75 37.80 10.48 -28.49
C SER A 75 36.53 11.26 -28.06
N ASP A 76 36.57 12.58 -28.10
CA ASP A 76 35.41 13.42 -27.78
C ASP A 76 34.32 13.24 -28.85
N LYS A 77 34.73 13.08 -30.13
CA LYS A 77 33.81 12.78 -31.22
C LYS A 77 33.10 11.42 -31.09
N VAL A 78 33.77 10.41 -30.53
CA VAL A 78 33.13 9.14 -30.20
C VAL A 78 32.00 9.36 -29.22
N ILE A 79 32.24 10.14 -28.16
CA ILE A 79 31.21 10.45 -27.15
C ILE A 79 30.07 11.26 -27.79
N GLU A 80 30.38 12.28 -28.60
CA GLU A 80 29.39 13.07 -29.31
C GLU A 80 28.51 12.22 -30.24
N CYS A 81 29.10 11.31 -31.01
CA CYS A 81 28.37 10.40 -31.89
C CYS A 81 27.49 9.41 -31.08
N THR A 82 28.00 8.91 -29.97
CA THR A 82 27.27 8.05 -29.05
C THR A 82 26.04 8.77 -28.51
N TYR A 83 26.17 10.02 -28.10
CA TYR A 83 25.07 10.86 -27.66
C TYR A 83 24.03 11.09 -28.78
N LYS A 84 24.46 11.50 -29.99
CA LYS A 84 23.57 11.69 -31.14
C LYS A 84 22.83 10.41 -31.56
N LYS A 85 23.49 9.25 -31.44
CA LYS A 85 22.88 7.95 -31.65
C LYS A 85 21.77 7.71 -30.63
N ALA A 86 21.99 8.04 -29.36
CA ALA A 86 20.96 7.91 -28.33
C ALA A 86 19.75 8.83 -28.62
N GLU A 87 19.96 10.08 -29.04
CA GLU A 87 18.87 10.98 -29.45
C GLU A 87 18.04 10.41 -30.64
N ALA A 88 18.72 9.81 -31.63
CA ALA A 88 18.03 9.14 -32.71
C ALA A 88 17.19 7.93 -32.25
N LEU A 89 17.71 7.15 -31.33
CA LEU A 89 16.98 6.02 -30.73
C LEU A 89 15.78 6.48 -29.91
N ILE A 90 15.89 7.57 -29.15
CA ILE A 90 14.76 8.18 -28.43
C ILE A 90 13.67 8.61 -29.40
N THR A 91 14.05 9.28 -30.48
CA THR A 91 13.11 9.70 -31.55
C THR A 91 12.41 8.50 -32.16
N ALA A 92 13.11 7.38 -32.32
CA ALA A 92 12.57 6.11 -32.80
C ALA A 92 11.80 5.30 -31.73
N LYS A 93 11.64 5.83 -30.50
CA LYS A 93 11.04 5.16 -29.32
C LYS A 93 11.71 3.85 -28.92
N LYS A 94 12.99 3.69 -29.26
CA LYS A 94 13.80 2.53 -28.85
C LYS A 94 14.47 2.83 -27.51
N TYR A 95 13.64 2.92 -26.46
CA TYR A 95 14.10 3.40 -25.15
C TYR A 95 15.12 2.48 -24.48
N ASP A 96 15.03 1.15 -24.68
CA ASP A 96 15.99 0.21 -24.09
C ASP A 96 17.40 0.40 -24.65
N ASP A 97 17.48 0.56 -25.99
CA ASP A 97 18.76 0.80 -26.67
C ASP A 97 19.34 2.17 -26.26
N ALA A 98 18.49 3.19 -26.17
CA ALA A 98 18.88 4.53 -25.73
C ALA A 98 19.40 4.52 -24.28
N ILE A 99 18.69 3.86 -23.36
CA ILE A 99 19.11 3.69 -21.96
C ILE A 99 20.48 3.04 -21.88
N SER A 100 20.68 1.94 -22.61
CA SER A 100 21.96 1.22 -22.63
C SER A 100 23.12 2.12 -23.05
N ILE A 101 22.92 2.96 -24.07
CA ILE A 101 23.94 3.86 -24.59
C ILE A 101 24.19 5.04 -23.64
N LEU A 102 23.12 5.72 -23.19
CA LEU A 102 23.23 6.89 -22.31
C LEU A 102 23.92 6.56 -20.99
N SER A 103 23.71 5.35 -20.46
CA SER A 103 24.38 4.89 -19.25
C SER A 103 25.90 4.76 -19.38
N THR A 104 26.45 4.77 -20.60
CA THR A 104 27.93 4.76 -20.83
C THR A 104 28.53 6.16 -20.89
N ILE A 105 27.70 7.19 -21.00
CA ILE A 105 28.11 8.58 -21.18
C ILE A 105 27.36 9.54 -20.26
N GLU A 106 27.04 9.12 -19.04
CA GLU A 106 26.15 9.86 -18.11
C GLU A 106 26.61 11.28 -17.81
N GLU A 107 27.93 11.53 -17.82
CA GLU A 107 28.49 12.84 -17.53
C GLU A 107 28.56 13.77 -18.76
N TYR A 108 28.19 13.26 -19.95
CA TYR A 108 28.25 14.04 -21.16
C TYR A 108 26.96 14.83 -21.39
N SER A 109 27.11 16.18 -21.55
CA SER A 109 25.99 17.09 -21.86
C SER A 109 24.80 16.90 -20.88
N ASP A 110 23.60 16.64 -21.37
CA ASP A 110 22.38 16.36 -20.59
C ASP A 110 21.98 14.88 -20.62
N SER A 111 22.95 13.97 -20.80
CA SER A 111 22.72 12.52 -20.90
C SER A 111 21.89 11.96 -19.73
N GLN A 112 22.14 12.43 -18.49
CA GLN A 112 21.34 12.04 -17.32
C GLN A 112 19.88 12.45 -17.48
N THR A 113 19.61 13.65 -18.01
CA THR A 113 18.24 14.12 -18.24
C THR A 113 17.56 13.30 -19.33
N LEU A 114 18.27 12.95 -20.40
CA LEU A 114 17.74 12.09 -21.46
C LEU A 114 17.51 10.68 -20.97
N LEU A 115 18.39 10.14 -20.13
CA LEU A 115 18.23 8.83 -19.49
C LEU A 115 16.97 8.78 -18.62
N ALA A 116 16.77 9.82 -17.80
CA ALA A 116 15.57 9.97 -16.98
C ALA A 116 14.29 10.00 -17.85
N LYS A 117 14.28 10.77 -18.94
CA LYS A 117 13.17 10.81 -19.90
C LYS A 117 12.94 9.45 -20.57
N CYS A 118 14.00 8.70 -20.88
CA CYS A 118 13.86 7.35 -21.46
C CYS A 118 13.16 6.40 -20.50
N TYR A 119 13.57 6.38 -19.23
CA TYR A 119 12.89 5.58 -18.21
C TYR A 119 11.42 5.98 -18.06
N TYR A 120 11.12 7.28 -18.03
CA TYR A 120 9.76 7.78 -17.93
C TYR A 120 8.88 7.37 -19.11
N ASN A 121 9.38 7.55 -20.35
CA ASN A 121 8.64 7.20 -21.54
C ASN A 121 8.42 5.68 -21.67
N LYS A 122 9.43 4.87 -21.33
CA LYS A 122 9.31 3.42 -21.26
C LYS A 122 8.27 2.99 -20.22
N ALA A 123 8.28 3.64 -19.05
CA ALA A 123 7.28 3.39 -18.00
C ALA A 123 5.86 3.66 -18.53
N SER A 124 5.66 4.76 -19.29
CA SER A 124 4.37 5.09 -19.89
C SER A 124 3.89 4.00 -20.86
N GLU A 125 4.77 3.47 -21.70
CA GLU A 125 4.42 2.36 -22.59
C GLU A 125 4.07 1.08 -21.84
N LEU A 126 4.77 0.79 -20.75
CA LEU A 126 4.49 -0.37 -19.91
C LEU A 126 3.14 -0.23 -19.20
N LEU A 127 2.83 0.98 -18.71
CA LEU A 127 1.55 1.31 -18.09
C LEU A 127 0.38 1.10 -19.07
N ASP A 128 0.52 1.58 -20.31
CA ASP A 128 -0.49 1.40 -21.37
C ASP A 128 -0.72 -0.07 -21.72
N ARG A 129 0.31 -0.90 -21.57
CA ARG A 129 0.23 -2.36 -21.78
C ARG A 129 -0.27 -3.11 -20.54
N GLY A 130 -0.60 -2.42 -19.44
CA GLY A 130 -1.06 -3.02 -18.19
C GLY A 130 0.03 -3.74 -17.39
N LYS A 131 1.30 -3.48 -17.69
CA LYS A 131 2.45 -4.00 -16.93
C LYS A 131 2.79 -3.08 -15.78
N TYR A 132 1.92 -3.08 -14.78
CA TYR A 132 1.92 -2.06 -13.72
C TYR A 132 3.16 -2.09 -12.84
N ASP A 133 3.70 -3.27 -12.51
CA ASP A 133 4.91 -3.37 -11.68
C ASP A 133 6.16 -2.89 -12.43
N ASP A 134 6.32 -3.34 -13.67
CA ASP A 134 7.43 -2.89 -14.51
C ASP A 134 7.38 -1.37 -14.75
N ALA A 135 6.17 -0.83 -14.98
CA ALA A 135 5.96 0.61 -15.16
C ALA A 135 6.30 1.38 -13.89
N TYR A 136 5.88 0.91 -12.72
CA TYR A 136 6.23 1.50 -11.43
C TYR A 136 7.73 1.61 -11.24
N ASP A 137 8.46 0.50 -11.46
CA ASP A 137 9.90 0.46 -11.30
C ASP A 137 10.63 1.43 -12.25
N MET A 138 10.14 1.54 -13.50
CA MET A 138 10.71 2.48 -14.46
C MET A 138 10.42 3.94 -14.11
N TYR A 139 9.19 4.27 -13.64
CA TYR A 139 8.91 5.62 -13.14
C TYR A 139 9.78 5.96 -11.94
N MET A 140 9.95 5.04 -10.99
CA MET A 140 10.81 5.27 -9.82
C MET A 140 12.28 5.48 -10.19
N LYS A 141 12.77 4.80 -11.25
CA LYS A 141 14.14 5.02 -11.79
C LYS A 141 14.28 6.32 -12.55
N SER A 142 13.20 6.84 -13.13
CA SER A 142 13.28 8.05 -13.94
C SER A 142 13.57 9.28 -13.10
N GLU A 143 12.99 9.38 -11.90
CA GLU A 143 12.99 10.58 -11.05
C GLU A 143 12.63 11.86 -11.83
N PHE A 144 11.92 11.70 -12.97
CA PHE A 144 11.63 12.75 -13.94
C PHE A 144 10.19 13.23 -13.82
N ASP A 145 9.98 14.56 -13.83
CA ASP A 145 8.67 15.21 -13.80
C ASP A 145 7.79 14.73 -12.62
N ASP A 146 6.58 14.27 -12.88
CA ASP A 146 5.60 13.81 -11.90
C ASP A 146 5.70 12.29 -11.59
N TYR A 147 6.90 11.71 -11.68
CA TYR A 147 7.13 10.27 -11.58
C TYR A 147 6.47 9.59 -10.38
N LYS A 148 6.41 10.27 -9.22
CA LYS A 148 5.74 9.73 -8.01
C LYS A 148 4.24 9.57 -8.21
N ASN A 149 3.60 10.55 -8.86
CA ASN A 149 2.19 10.49 -9.20
C ASN A 149 1.94 9.35 -10.21
N LYS A 150 2.83 9.21 -11.18
CA LYS A 150 2.76 8.12 -12.17
C LYS A 150 2.99 6.74 -11.57
N ALA A 151 3.93 6.61 -10.64
CA ALA A 151 4.12 5.38 -9.87
C ALA A 151 2.87 5.03 -9.04
N SER A 152 2.27 6.03 -8.39
CA SER A 152 0.98 5.86 -7.68
C SER A 152 -0.15 5.46 -8.63
N GLU A 153 -0.20 6.01 -9.86
CA GLU A 153 -1.15 5.59 -10.90
C GLU A 153 -1.00 4.10 -11.25
N CYS A 154 0.24 3.62 -11.40
CA CYS A 154 0.51 2.21 -11.69
C CYS A 154 -0.06 1.30 -10.59
N THR A 155 0.24 1.61 -9.33
CA THR A 155 -0.22 0.84 -8.18
C THR A 155 -1.74 0.88 -8.04
N TYR A 156 -2.35 2.04 -8.28
CA TYR A 156 -3.81 2.21 -8.27
C TYR A 156 -4.49 1.37 -9.36
N LYS A 157 -4.00 1.42 -10.61
CA LYS A 157 -4.54 0.62 -11.72
C LYS A 157 -4.37 -0.89 -11.48
N LYS A 158 -3.28 -1.30 -10.85
CA LYS A 158 -3.09 -2.68 -10.42
C LYS A 158 -4.14 -3.10 -9.39
N ALA A 159 -4.44 -2.24 -8.42
CA ALA A 159 -5.51 -2.48 -7.44
C ALA A 159 -6.89 -2.59 -8.12
N GLU A 160 -7.20 -1.70 -9.06
CA GLU A 160 -8.44 -1.80 -9.86
C GLU A 160 -8.54 -3.12 -10.64
N GLN A 161 -7.43 -3.62 -11.17
CA GLN A 161 -7.39 -4.91 -11.85
C GLN A 161 -7.70 -6.06 -10.90
N TYR A 162 -7.11 -6.08 -9.70
CA TYR A 162 -7.44 -7.05 -8.67
C TYR A 162 -8.91 -6.98 -8.27
N TYR A 163 -9.44 -5.76 -8.08
CA TYR A 163 -10.86 -5.57 -7.77
C TYR A 163 -11.79 -6.15 -8.85
N LYS A 164 -11.51 -5.88 -10.14
CA LYS A 164 -12.26 -6.45 -11.27
C LYS A 164 -12.24 -7.97 -11.30
N ASN A 165 -11.11 -8.57 -10.91
CA ASN A 165 -10.94 -10.01 -10.80
C ASN A 165 -11.52 -10.59 -9.49
N LYS A 166 -12.17 -9.77 -8.66
CA LYS A 166 -12.72 -10.12 -7.33
C LYS A 166 -11.66 -10.59 -6.33
N ASP A 167 -10.41 -10.26 -6.56
CA ASP A 167 -9.30 -10.48 -5.64
C ASP A 167 -9.18 -9.27 -4.70
N TYR A 168 -10.17 -9.13 -3.82
CA TYR A 168 -10.32 -7.94 -2.99
C TYR A 168 -9.20 -7.78 -1.97
N GLU A 169 -8.60 -8.87 -1.50
CA GLU A 169 -7.49 -8.81 -0.54
C GLU A 169 -6.23 -8.21 -1.19
N ASN A 170 -5.88 -8.64 -2.40
CA ASN A 170 -4.76 -8.07 -3.12
C ASN A 170 -5.06 -6.65 -3.65
N ALA A 171 -6.32 -6.34 -3.96
CA ALA A 171 -6.74 -4.97 -4.25
C ALA A 171 -6.46 -4.05 -3.06
N ILE A 172 -6.88 -4.43 -1.83
CA ILE A 172 -6.62 -3.66 -0.61
C ILE A 172 -5.12 -3.45 -0.39
N LYS A 173 -4.31 -4.52 -0.48
CA LYS A 173 -2.85 -4.43 -0.32
C LYS A 173 -2.21 -3.49 -1.35
N SER A 174 -2.76 -3.42 -2.54
CA SER A 174 -2.28 -2.50 -3.59
C SER A 174 -2.71 -1.07 -3.31
N TYR A 175 -3.97 -0.83 -2.92
CA TYR A 175 -4.43 0.51 -2.50
C TYR A 175 -3.67 1.04 -1.27
N ASP A 176 -3.20 0.18 -0.36
CA ASP A 176 -2.39 0.58 0.80
C ASP A 176 -1.00 1.10 0.42
N LYS A 177 -0.50 0.75 -0.78
CA LYS A 177 0.79 1.21 -1.31
C LYS A 177 0.67 2.50 -2.14
N VAL A 178 -0.53 2.91 -2.51
CA VAL A 178 -0.77 4.16 -3.25
C VAL A 178 -0.56 5.33 -2.31
N ASP A 179 0.06 6.39 -2.81
CA ASP A 179 0.21 7.63 -2.05
C ASP A 179 -1.18 8.10 -1.55
N LYS A 180 -1.24 8.48 -0.27
CA LYS A 180 -2.49 8.87 0.40
C LYS A 180 -3.20 10.05 -0.27
N ASP A 181 -2.44 10.92 -0.94
CA ASP A 181 -2.95 12.11 -1.62
C ASP A 181 -3.35 11.82 -3.08
N TYR A 182 -3.06 10.61 -3.57
CA TYR A 182 -3.45 10.18 -4.91
C TYR A 182 -4.83 9.54 -4.89
N LYS A 183 -5.85 10.23 -5.40
CA LYS A 183 -7.25 9.77 -5.46
C LYS A 183 -7.81 9.28 -4.11
N ASP A 184 -9.05 8.87 -4.09
CA ASP A 184 -9.73 8.38 -2.89
C ASP A 184 -9.58 6.86 -2.72
N CYS A 185 -8.37 6.41 -2.36
CA CYS A 185 -8.10 5.00 -2.08
C CYS A 185 -8.90 4.46 -0.88
N VAL A 186 -9.31 5.32 0.06
CA VAL A 186 -10.13 4.88 1.20
C VAL A 186 -11.49 4.40 0.73
N ALA A 187 -12.15 5.15 -0.17
CA ALA A 187 -13.44 4.74 -0.73
C ALA A 187 -13.34 3.45 -1.56
N GLU A 188 -12.24 3.25 -2.27
CA GLU A 188 -12.03 2.01 -3.05
C GLU A 188 -11.77 0.80 -2.12
N LYS A 189 -11.01 0.98 -1.04
CA LYS A 189 -10.86 -0.06 0.00
C LYS A 189 -12.18 -0.39 0.67
N ASP A 190 -13.02 0.60 0.94
CA ASP A 190 -14.36 0.39 1.48
C ASP A 190 -15.19 -0.55 0.61
N LYS A 191 -15.13 -0.38 -0.72
CA LYS A 191 -15.81 -1.30 -1.66
C LYS A 191 -15.29 -2.74 -1.53
N CYS A 192 -13.96 -2.89 -1.41
CA CYS A 192 -13.34 -4.21 -1.21
C CYS A 192 -13.80 -4.85 0.11
N TYR A 193 -13.74 -4.12 1.22
CA TYR A 193 -14.19 -4.61 2.52
C TYR A 193 -15.67 -4.96 2.53
N GLN A 194 -16.53 -4.16 1.88
CA GLN A 194 -17.95 -4.48 1.75
C GLN A 194 -18.19 -5.75 0.93
N ALA A 195 -17.43 -5.98 -0.13
CA ALA A 195 -17.52 -7.20 -0.94
C ALA A 195 -17.09 -8.44 -0.14
N LEU A 196 -15.96 -8.35 0.58
CA LEU A 196 -15.49 -9.43 1.47
C LEU A 196 -16.47 -9.70 2.60
N GLY A 197 -17.02 -8.66 3.23
CA GLY A 197 -18.03 -8.81 4.29
C GLY A 197 -19.31 -9.47 3.78
N ALA A 198 -19.77 -9.11 2.58
CA ALA A 198 -20.95 -9.73 1.97
C ALA A 198 -20.70 -11.20 1.61
N GLN A 199 -19.52 -11.54 1.11
CA GLN A 199 -19.15 -12.92 0.80
C GLN A 199 -19.10 -13.76 2.09
N ALA A 200 -18.39 -13.29 3.11
CA ALA A 200 -18.30 -13.98 4.40
C ALA A 200 -19.68 -14.19 5.07
N TYR A 201 -20.59 -13.21 4.94
CA TYR A 201 -21.96 -13.36 5.42
C TYR A 201 -22.71 -14.50 4.69
N LYS A 202 -22.58 -14.55 3.37
CA LYS A 202 -23.19 -15.60 2.54
C LYS A 202 -22.66 -17.00 2.91
N ASP A 203 -21.35 -17.06 3.20
CA ASP A 203 -20.67 -18.31 3.58
C ASP A 203 -20.90 -18.67 5.06
N LYS A 204 -21.74 -17.91 5.77
CA LYS A 204 -22.06 -18.07 7.21
C LYS A 204 -20.85 -17.84 8.14
N GLU A 205 -19.79 -17.22 7.66
CA GLU A 205 -18.64 -16.77 8.45
C GLU A 205 -18.94 -15.41 9.11
N TYR A 206 -19.99 -15.37 9.95
CA TYR A 206 -20.58 -14.11 10.43
C TYR A 206 -19.62 -13.20 11.19
N LYS A 207 -18.72 -13.77 12.00
CA LYS A 207 -17.70 -13.00 12.70
C LYS A 207 -16.78 -12.29 11.70
N LYS A 208 -16.27 -13.03 10.73
CA LYS A 208 -15.39 -12.50 9.68
C LYS A 208 -16.11 -11.43 8.83
N SER A 209 -17.41 -11.62 8.59
CA SER A 209 -18.24 -10.60 7.94
C SER A 209 -18.29 -9.31 8.73
N VAL A 210 -18.49 -9.38 10.05
CA VAL A 210 -18.46 -8.21 10.94
C VAL A 210 -17.10 -7.56 10.91
N ASP A 211 -16.01 -8.33 11.07
CA ASP A 211 -14.63 -7.85 11.06
C ASP A 211 -14.27 -7.08 9.76
N TYR A 212 -14.83 -7.50 8.62
CA TYR A 212 -14.65 -6.77 7.35
C TYR A 212 -15.48 -5.47 7.30
N TYR A 213 -16.76 -5.51 7.71
CA TYR A 213 -17.58 -4.30 7.69
C TYR A 213 -17.10 -3.24 8.68
N GLU A 214 -16.51 -3.62 9.81
CA GLU A 214 -15.92 -2.69 10.79
C GLU A 214 -14.68 -1.94 10.25
N LYS A 215 -14.07 -2.42 9.18
CA LYS A 215 -12.96 -1.73 8.47
C LYS A 215 -13.43 -0.69 7.46
N VAL A 216 -14.72 -0.62 7.17
CA VAL A 216 -15.31 0.37 6.26
C VAL A 216 -15.38 1.73 6.96
N VAL A 217 -14.82 2.77 6.33
CA VAL A 217 -14.63 4.10 6.97
C VAL A 217 -15.64 5.13 6.47
N LYS A 218 -15.84 5.23 5.15
CA LYS A 218 -16.63 6.31 4.54
C LYS A 218 -18.10 5.96 4.30
N THR A 219 -18.44 4.69 4.27
CA THR A 219 -19.78 4.22 3.97
C THR A 219 -20.47 3.74 5.25
N ASP A 220 -21.69 4.17 5.52
CA ASP A 220 -22.46 3.62 6.63
C ASP A 220 -22.85 2.16 6.36
N VAL A 221 -22.28 1.26 7.13
CA VAL A 221 -22.53 -0.18 7.10
C VAL A 221 -23.12 -0.70 8.42
N SER A 222 -23.58 0.18 9.31
CA SER A 222 -24.07 -0.14 10.65
C SER A 222 -25.12 -1.24 10.64
N LYS A 223 -26.06 -1.22 9.69
CA LYS A 223 -27.08 -2.26 9.52
C LYS A 223 -26.48 -3.61 9.14
N LYS A 224 -25.42 -3.61 8.32
CA LYS A 224 -24.74 -4.85 7.90
C LYS A 224 -23.97 -5.48 9.08
N ILE A 225 -23.31 -4.64 9.87
CA ILE A 225 -22.63 -5.04 11.11
C ILE A 225 -23.65 -5.63 12.08
N ALA A 226 -24.77 -4.93 12.35
CA ALA A 226 -25.82 -5.41 13.25
C ALA A 226 -26.40 -6.75 12.80
N ASN A 227 -26.65 -6.92 11.50
CA ASN A 227 -27.13 -8.19 10.95
C ASN A 227 -26.10 -9.32 11.11
N GLY A 228 -24.82 -9.04 10.89
CA GLY A 228 -23.73 -9.98 11.09
C GLY A 228 -23.62 -10.43 12.55
N LYS A 229 -23.63 -9.49 13.49
CA LYS A 229 -23.62 -9.74 14.94
C LYS A 229 -24.81 -10.58 15.38
N LEU A 230 -26.02 -10.23 14.92
CA LEU A 230 -27.22 -10.99 15.24
C LEU A 230 -27.19 -12.40 14.64
N ALA A 231 -26.74 -12.56 13.41
CA ALA A 231 -26.61 -13.86 12.77
C ALA A 231 -25.58 -14.73 13.48
N PHE A 232 -24.44 -14.16 13.91
CA PHE A 232 -23.46 -14.86 14.73
C PHE A 232 -24.05 -15.33 16.04
N ALA A 233 -24.74 -14.45 16.76
CA ALA A 233 -25.37 -14.78 18.05
C ALA A 233 -26.40 -15.91 17.91
N ASN A 234 -27.26 -15.86 16.89
CA ASN A 234 -28.22 -16.93 16.61
C ASN A 234 -27.54 -18.27 16.30
N ALA A 235 -26.47 -18.27 15.51
CA ALA A 235 -25.73 -19.48 15.16
C ALA A 235 -25.02 -20.11 16.38
N ASN A 236 -24.64 -19.31 17.36
CA ASN A 236 -23.85 -19.69 18.52
C ASN A 236 -24.67 -19.68 19.84
N LYS A 237 -26.00 -19.58 19.78
CA LYS A 237 -26.86 -19.42 20.95
C LYS A 237 -26.68 -20.53 21.99
N ASN A 238 -26.40 -21.75 21.58
CA ASN A 238 -26.21 -22.87 22.51
C ASN A 238 -24.91 -22.78 23.32
N ALA A 239 -23.91 -22.07 22.81
CA ALA A 239 -22.64 -21.88 23.51
C ALA A 239 -22.69 -20.69 24.48
N ALA A 240 -23.46 -19.64 24.17
CA ALA A 240 -23.56 -18.37 24.92
C ALA A 240 -22.19 -17.87 25.41
N ASN A 241 -21.20 -17.94 24.50
CA ASN A 241 -19.82 -17.55 24.81
C ASN A 241 -19.66 -16.02 24.88
N GLU A 242 -18.49 -15.55 25.32
CA GLU A 242 -18.19 -14.14 25.48
C GLU A 242 -18.53 -13.30 24.22
N THR A 243 -18.12 -13.76 23.04
CA THR A 243 -18.42 -13.05 21.78
C THR A 243 -19.92 -12.97 21.48
N THR A 244 -20.66 -14.05 21.71
CA THR A 244 -22.12 -14.08 21.54
C THR A 244 -22.79 -13.06 22.45
N MET A 245 -22.40 -13.05 23.72
CA MET A 245 -22.98 -12.14 24.70
C MET A 245 -22.57 -10.70 24.48
N THR A 246 -21.33 -10.44 24.02
CA THR A 246 -20.87 -9.10 23.63
C THR A 246 -21.72 -8.55 22.48
N TYR A 247 -21.91 -9.32 21.41
CA TYR A 247 -22.72 -8.88 20.28
C TYR A 247 -24.19 -8.65 20.67
N LEU A 248 -24.76 -9.49 21.53
CA LEU A 248 -26.11 -9.27 22.03
C LEU A 248 -26.21 -8.03 22.92
N GLY A 249 -25.25 -7.80 23.81
CA GLY A 249 -25.20 -6.60 24.63
C GLY A 249 -25.14 -5.33 23.79
N GLU A 250 -24.21 -5.27 22.84
CA GLU A 250 -24.07 -4.11 21.93
C GLU A 250 -25.37 -3.84 21.15
N LEU A 251 -25.99 -4.87 20.59
CA LEU A 251 -27.21 -4.72 19.81
C LEU A 251 -28.41 -4.33 20.69
N ARG A 252 -28.54 -4.94 21.86
CA ARG A 252 -29.62 -4.71 22.81
C ARG A 252 -29.62 -3.27 23.32
N TYR A 253 -28.48 -2.79 23.80
CA TYR A 253 -28.35 -1.42 24.30
C TYR A 253 -28.42 -0.36 23.19
N ASN A 254 -28.33 -0.76 21.92
CA ASN A 254 -28.64 0.07 20.76
C ASN A 254 -30.09 -0.11 20.26
N GLY A 255 -30.98 -0.73 21.05
CA GLY A 255 -32.41 -0.83 20.75
C GLY A 255 -32.79 -1.91 19.73
N ASN A 256 -31.97 -2.94 19.52
CA ASN A 256 -32.30 -4.02 18.59
C ASN A 256 -33.25 -5.03 19.24
N GLU A 257 -34.54 -4.98 18.91
CA GLU A 257 -35.58 -5.83 19.47
C GLU A 257 -35.31 -7.34 19.28
N LYS A 258 -34.74 -7.75 18.14
CA LYS A 258 -34.42 -9.17 17.89
C LYS A 258 -33.30 -9.66 18.80
N ALA A 259 -32.33 -8.82 19.08
CA ALA A 259 -31.25 -9.13 20.01
C ALA A 259 -31.79 -9.19 21.45
N GLN A 260 -32.68 -8.27 21.83
CA GLN A 260 -33.36 -8.31 23.13
C GLN A 260 -34.13 -9.62 23.33
N LYS A 261 -34.90 -10.05 22.33
CA LYS A 261 -35.62 -11.31 22.38
C LYS A 261 -34.69 -12.52 22.54
N LEU A 262 -33.64 -12.58 21.72
CA LEU A 262 -32.67 -13.68 21.81
C LEU A 262 -31.94 -13.68 23.16
N TYR A 263 -31.59 -12.51 23.69
CA TYR A 263 -30.99 -12.37 25.00
C TYR A 263 -31.91 -12.94 26.10
N SER A 264 -33.21 -12.57 26.12
CA SER A 264 -34.19 -13.07 27.09
C SER A 264 -34.37 -14.59 27.01
N GLU A 265 -34.28 -15.19 25.81
CA GLU A 265 -34.29 -16.65 25.64
C GLU A 265 -33.07 -17.34 26.27
N LEU A 266 -31.88 -16.67 26.21
CA LEU A 266 -30.63 -17.26 26.68
C LEU A 266 -30.40 -17.09 28.18
N VAL A 267 -30.72 -15.92 28.72
CA VAL A 267 -30.36 -15.52 30.09
C VAL A 267 -31.53 -15.77 31.07
N LYS A 268 -32.76 -15.61 30.64
CA LYS A 268 -33.99 -15.70 31.44
C LYS A 268 -34.11 -14.67 32.57
N TRP A 269 -33.17 -13.74 32.68
CA TRP A 269 -33.16 -12.65 33.64
C TRP A 269 -33.28 -11.32 32.90
N ASN A 270 -33.96 -10.36 33.49
CA ASN A 270 -33.95 -8.98 33.00
C ASN A 270 -32.86 -8.22 33.73
N ILE A 271 -31.73 -8.02 33.07
CA ILE A 271 -30.56 -7.29 33.60
C ILE A 271 -30.46 -5.99 32.86
N GLU A 272 -30.44 -4.88 33.58
CA GLU A 272 -30.30 -3.54 33.02
C GLU A 272 -29.14 -2.82 33.70
N SER A 273 -28.31 -2.18 32.88
CA SER A 273 -27.13 -1.43 33.34
C SER A 273 -27.10 -0.04 32.76
N PHE A 274 -26.54 0.91 33.51
CA PHE A 274 -26.23 2.26 33.06
C PHE A 274 -25.03 2.83 33.83
N VAL A 275 -24.43 3.89 33.33
CA VAL A 275 -23.31 4.59 33.98
C VAL A 275 -23.68 5.98 34.41
N ASN A 276 -23.16 6.39 35.57
CA ASN A 276 -23.20 7.77 36.03
C ASN A 276 -21.96 8.10 36.88
N SER A 277 -21.89 9.35 37.40
CA SER A 277 -20.81 9.83 38.26
C SER A 277 -21.16 9.82 39.75
N SER A 278 -22.26 9.15 40.12
CA SER A 278 -22.80 9.13 41.50
C SER A 278 -23.16 7.71 41.95
N GLU A 279 -22.68 7.33 43.09
CA GLU A 279 -23.03 6.08 43.78
C GLU A 279 -24.52 5.96 44.14
N LYS A 280 -25.13 7.11 44.38
CA LYS A 280 -26.51 7.18 44.97
C LYS A 280 -27.61 7.46 43.96
N ASP A 281 -27.27 7.85 42.72
CA ASP A 281 -28.28 8.17 41.71
C ASP A 281 -28.65 6.92 40.92
N LEU A 282 -29.63 6.19 41.43
CA LEU A 282 -30.08 4.90 40.87
C LEU A 282 -31.06 5.05 39.70
N ASP A 283 -31.53 6.25 39.44
CA ASP A 283 -32.59 6.51 38.46
C ASP A 283 -32.14 7.22 37.17
N LYS A 284 -30.90 7.68 37.12
CA LYS A 284 -30.39 8.48 36.02
C LYS A 284 -29.02 8.03 35.55
N GLY A 285 -28.99 7.49 34.38
CA GLY A 285 -27.75 7.11 33.73
C GLY A 285 -27.82 7.15 32.20
N SER A 286 -26.71 6.90 31.58
CA SER A 286 -26.62 6.84 30.12
C SER A 286 -25.60 5.78 29.71
N ASN A 287 -25.56 5.43 28.41
CA ASN A 287 -24.53 4.54 27.87
C ASN A 287 -23.22 5.27 27.56
N SER A 288 -23.05 6.49 28.03
CA SER A 288 -21.79 7.23 27.90
C SER A 288 -21.58 8.20 29.04
N ILE A 289 -20.34 8.36 29.47
CA ILE A 289 -19.95 9.27 30.54
C ILE A 289 -18.72 10.07 30.15
N LYS A 290 -18.71 11.37 30.52
CA LYS A 290 -17.50 12.20 30.45
C LYS A 290 -16.82 12.18 31.81
N THR A 291 -15.57 11.73 31.83
CA THR A 291 -14.73 11.85 33.03
C THR A 291 -14.31 13.30 33.22
N LYS A 292 -14.58 13.87 34.40
CA LYS A 292 -14.05 15.15 34.82
C LYS A 292 -12.99 14.90 35.91
N ASN A 293 -11.73 15.27 35.62
CA ASN A 293 -10.65 15.36 36.59
C ASN A 293 -10.74 14.38 37.79
N GLY A 294 -10.59 13.10 37.51
CA GLY A 294 -10.49 12.09 38.57
C GLY A 294 -11.80 11.60 39.17
N SER A 295 -12.94 11.97 38.59
CA SER A 295 -14.20 11.45 39.10
C SER A 295 -14.37 9.98 38.83
N ASP A 296 -14.72 9.23 39.86
CA ASP A 296 -15.07 7.81 39.74
C ASP A 296 -16.28 7.62 38.80
N ILE A 297 -16.32 6.48 38.12
CA ILE A 297 -17.42 6.03 37.26
C ILE A 297 -18.12 4.89 37.98
N TYR A 298 -19.43 5.01 38.11
CA TYR A 298 -20.26 3.97 38.72
C TYR A 298 -21.11 3.31 37.64
N ILE A 299 -21.00 1.98 37.53
CA ILE A 299 -21.80 1.17 36.64
C ILE A 299 -22.86 0.51 37.50
N HIS A 300 -24.09 1.02 37.42
CA HIS A 300 -25.23 0.48 38.14
C HIS A 300 -25.83 -0.66 37.35
N THR A 301 -26.25 -1.71 38.05
CA THR A 301 -26.93 -2.88 37.47
C THR A 301 -28.09 -3.29 38.35
N SER A 302 -29.27 -3.45 37.76
CA SER A 302 -30.48 -3.97 38.38
C SER A 302 -30.80 -5.34 37.79
N PHE A 303 -31.37 -6.21 38.61
CA PHE A 303 -31.72 -7.59 38.29
C PHE A 303 -33.19 -7.81 38.53
N GLY A 304 -33.87 -8.36 37.51
CA GLY A 304 -35.28 -8.79 37.62
C GLY A 304 -35.44 -10.20 37.07
N PHE A 305 -36.20 -11.02 37.75
CA PHE A 305 -36.60 -12.35 37.28
C PHE A 305 -37.90 -12.79 37.95
N ASP A 306 -38.56 -13.80 37.39
CA ASP A 306 -39.78 -14.35 37.96
C ASP A 306 -39.44 -15.49 38.93
N GLY A 307 -39.66 -15.31 40.23
CA GLY A 307 -39.52 -16.36 41.23
C GLY A 307 -38.51 -16.10 42.36
N ASP A 308 -38.32 -17.09 43.22
CA ASP A 308 -37.41 -17.02 44.37
C ASP A 308 -35.97 -17.47 44.08
N ASP A 309 -35.58 -17.47 42.80
CA ASP A 309 -34.22 -17.86 42.41
C ASP A 309 -33.19 -16.86 42.90
N SER A 310 -32.00 -17.34 43.21
CA SER A 310 -30.85 -16.52 43.53
C SER A 310 -29.62 -16.96 42.76
N MET A 311 -28.74 -16.03 42.47
CA MET A 311 -27.53 -16.30 41.68
C MET A 311 -26.31 -15.65 42.28
N LYS A 312 -25.22 -16.41 42.42
CA LYS A 312 -23.89 -15.80 42.71
C LYS A 312 -23.28 -15.25 41.44
N ILE A 313 -22.86 -13.99 41.48
CA ILE A 313 -22.36 -13.26 40.34
C ILE A 313 -20.94 -12.74 40.62
N SER A 314 -20.12 -12.76 39.60
CA SER A 314 -18.90 -11.97 39.52
C SER A 314 -18.91 -11.08 38.28
N GLY A 315 -18.09 -10.04 38.27
CA GLY A 315 -17.99 -9.13 37.13
C GLY A 315 -16.54 -8.69 36.91
N TYR A 316 -16.28 -8.25 35.70
CA TYR A 316 -15.03 -7.60 35.33
C TYR A 316 -15.29 -6.58 34.22
N VAL A 317 -14.39 -5.61 34.10
CA VAL A 317 -14.46 -4.58 33.06
C VAL A 317 -13.38 -4.84 32.02
N VAL A 318 -13.73 -4.72 30.76
CA VAL A 318 -12.77 -4.71 29.64
C VAL A 318 -12.72 -3.31 29.08
N TYR A 319 -11.59 -2.66 29.22
CA TYR A 319 -11.37 -1.28 28.78
C TYR A 319 -11.15 -1.18 27.26
N ALA A 320 -11.24 0.04 26.73
CA ALA A 320 -11.07 0.33 25.30
C ALA A 320 -9.71 -0.09 24.72
N ASP A 321 -8.67 -0.19 25.54
CA ASP A 321 -7.34 -0.68 25.17
C ASP A 321 -7.19 -2.22 25.25
N GLY A 322 -8.27 -2.93 25.59
CA GLY A 322 -8.30 -4.38 25.74
C GLY A 322 -7.86 -4.90 27.11
N ASN A 323 -7.38 -4.04 28.01
CA ASN A 323 -7.02 -4.44 29.37
C ASN A 323 -8.29 -4.85 30.18
N LYS A 324 -8.13 -5.82 31.09
CA LYS A 324 -9.20 -6.28 31.98
C LYS A 324 -8.95 -5.80 33.41
N SER A 325 -10.03 -5.42 34.10
CA SER A 325 -9.97 -5.20 35.55
C SER A 325 -9.80 -6.51 36.32
N ASP A 326 -9.51 -6.41 37.61
CA ASP A 326 -9.65 -7.53 38.52
C ASP A 326 -11.12 -8.01 38.56
N VAL A 327 -11.31 -9.31 38.86
CA VAL A 327 -12.65 -9.89 39.01
C VAL A 327 -13.24 -9.42 40.33
N ILE A 328 -14.43 -8.83 40.26
CA ILE A 328 -15.20 -8.40 41.42
C ILE A 328 -16.22 -9.51 41.71
N THR A 329 -16.17 -10.14 42.88
CA THR A 329 -17.12 -11.12 43.33
C THR A 329 -18.12 -10.44 44.30
N PHE A 330 -19.39 -10.54 44.02
CA PHE A 330 -20.43 -10.03 44.93
C PHE A 330 -20.61 -11.01 46.09
N SER A 331 -20.60 -10.48 47.33
CA SER A 331 -20.61 -11.27 48.54
C SER A 331 -21.93 -12.07 48.73
N ASP A 332 -23.04 -11.45 48.36
CA ASP A 332 -24.37 -12.02 48.52
C ASP A 332 -24.93 -12.50 47.18
N PRO A 333 -25.73 -13.56 47.17
CA PRO A 333 -26.47 -13.96 46.00
C PRO A 333 -27.44 -12.85 45.55
N VAL A 334 -27.47 -12.60 44.24
CA VAL A 334 -28.41 -11.65 43.64
C VAL A 334 -29.79 -12.24 43.60
N VAL A 335 -30.80 -11.49 44.00
CA VAL A 335 -32.23 -11.85 44.03
C VAL A 335 -33.05 -10.85 43.20
N ASP A 336 -34.32 -11.20 42.92
CA ASP A 336 -35.22 -10.29 42.20
C ASP A 336 -35.33 -8.92 42.86
N GLY A 337 -35.31 -7.87 42.02
CA GLY A 337 -35.32 -6.47 42.47
C GLY A 337 -34.01 -5.95 43.08
N TRP A 338 -32.96 -6.79 43.14
CA TRP A 338 -31.68 -6.35 43.69
C TRP A 338 -30.92 -5.45 42.70
N SER A 339 -30.24 -4.43 43.25
CA SER A 339 -29.41 -3.53 42.49
C SER A 339 -28.05 -3.38 43.13
N THR A 340 -27.06 -3.25 42.33
CA THR A 340 -25.66 -3.02 42.78
C THR A 340 -24.92 -2.08 41.82
N TRP A 341 -23.69 -1.75 42.18
CA TRP A 341 -22.83 -0.98 41.31
C TRP A 341 -21.38 -1.48 41.34
N VAL A 342 -20.68 -1.23 40.27
CA VAL A 342 -19.24 -1.41 40.13
C VAL A 342 -18.60 -0.04 39.94
N LYS A 343 -17.58 0.26 40.73
CA LYS A 343 -16.81 1.49 40.61
C LYS A 343 -15.53 1.27 39.84
N ILE A 344 -15.26 2.15 38.91
CA ILE A 344 -13.97 2.24 38.22
C ILE A 344 -13.36 3.64 38.39
N SER A 345 -12.04 3.73 38.50
CA SER A 345 -11.36 5.01 38.60
C SER A 345 -11.37 5.75 37.27
N GLY A 346 -11.95 6.94 37.23
CA GLY A 346 -11.99 7.77 36.03
C GLY A 346 -10.65 8.34 35.61
N ASP A 347 -9.66 8.40 36.53
CA ASP A 347 -8.31 8.92 36.24
C ASP A 347 -7.51 7.99 35.33
N SER A 348 -7.71 6.70 35.48
CA SER A 348 -6.91 5.67 34.78
C SER A 348 -7.68 4.94 33.69
N ALA A 349 -8.97 5.21 33.52
CA ALA A 349 -9.80 4.52 32.56
C ALA A 349 -9.56 5.04 31.12
N PRO A 350 -9.11 4.20 30.18
CA PRO A 350 -8.92 4.58 28.79
C PRO A 350 -10.22 5.07 28.15
N LYS A 351 -10.11 6.14 27.35
CA LYS A 351 -11.25 6.66 26.58
C LYS A 351 -11.64 5.69 25.47
N GLY A 352 -12.92 5.53 25.25
CA GLY A 352 -13.46 4.64 24.23
C GLY A 352 -14.56 3.74 24.73
N VAL A 353 -14.91 2.73 23.94
CA VAL A 353 -15.93 1.75 24.33
C VAL A 353 -15.34 0.78 25.34
N THR A 354 -16.02 0.67 26.47
CA THR A 354 -15.67 -0.18 27.60
C THR A 354 -16.84 -1.12 27.87
N TYR A 355 -16.57 -2.33 28.35
CA TYR A 355 -17.59 -3.35 28.57
C TYR A 355 -17.56 -3.83 30.03
N LEU A 356 -18.72 -3.84 30.69
CA LEU A 356 -18.90 -4.61 31.92
C LEU A 356 -19.39 -6.03 31.53
N TYR A 357 -18.70 -7.04 32.02
CA TYR A 357 -19.12 -8.44 31.92
C TYR A 357 -19.58 -8.92 33.28
N LEU A 358 -20.79 -9.50 33.33
CA LEU A 358 -21.28 -10.23 34.50
C LEU A 358 -21.37 -11.71 34.20
N GLN A 359 -20.94 -12.53 35.14
CA GLN A 359 -20.83 -13.97 35.02
C GLN A 359 -21.55 -14.66 36.18
N ASN A 360 -22.29 -15.69 35.84
CA ASN A 360 -22.82 -16.60 36.87
C ASN A 360 -21.66 -17.44 37.44
N GLU A 361 -21.40 -17.34 38.72
CA GLU A 361 -20.29 -18.01 39.41
C GLU A 361 -20.38 -19.53 39.37
N THR A 362 -21.60 -20.08 39.41
CA THR A 362 -21.83 -21.53 39.40
C THR A 362 -21.63 -22.15 38.01
N THR A 363 -22.19 -21.52 36.99
CA THR A 363 -22.16 -22.08 35.63
C THR A 363 -20.99 -21.56 34.80
N LYS A 364 -20.30 -20.53 35.27
CA LYS A 364 -19.22 -19.80 34.56
C LYS A 364 -19.66 -19.20 33.23
N LYS A 365 -20.97 -19.04 33.01
CA LYS A 365 -21.51 -18.42 31.80
C LYS A 365 -21.61 -16.91 31.97
N ILE A 366 -21.29 -16.17 30.91
CA ILE A 366 -21.55 -14.72 30.83
C ILE A 366 -23.07 -14.54 30.75
N ILE A 367 -23.64 -13.75 31.64
CA ILE A 367 -25.06 -13.44 31.70
C ILE A 367 -25.41 -12.03 31.28
N GLU A 368 -24.42 -11.09 31.33
CA GLU A 368 -24.60 -9.73 30.89
C GLU A 368 -23.31 -9.20 30.25
N VAL A 369 -23.48 -8.44 29.20
CA VAL A 369 -22.42 -7.56 28.67
C VAL A 369 -23.03 -6.18 28.42
N TYR A 370 -22.58 -5.21 29.20
CA TYR A 370 -23.02 -3.84 29.09
C TYR A 370 -21.92 -2.98 28.44
N PRO A 371 -22.13 -2.52 27.19
CA PRO A 371 -21.22 -1.59 26.53
C PRO A 371 -21.53 -0.14 26.95
N PHE A 372 -20.49 0.63 27.30
CA PHE A 372 -20.61 2.05 27.56
C PHE A 372 -19.38 2.80 27.05
N THR A 373 -19.49 4.11 26.86
CA THR A 373 -18.41 4.91 26.29
C THR A 373 -17.87 5.90 27.30
N ILE A 374 -16.54 5.86 27.55
CA ILE A 374 -15.80 6.86 28.32
C ILE A 374 -15.29 7.94 27.34
N LYS A 375 -15.65 9.19 27.57
CA LYS A 375 -15.36 10.34 26.69
C LYS A 375 -14.31 11.28 27.27
#